data_a7ca494409ff6b404caa58a74c3864f6
#
_entry.id   a7ca494409ff6b404caa58a74c3864f6
#
_cell.length_a   1.000
_cell.length_b   1.000
_cell.length_c   1.000
_cell.angle_alpha   90.00
_cell.angle_beta   90.00
_cell.angle_gamma   90.00
#
_symmetry.space_group_name_H-M   'P 1'
#
loop_
_entity.id
_entity.type
_entity.pdbx_description
1 polymer ?
#
loop_
_entity_poly.entity_id
_entity_poly.type
_entity_poly.pdbx_seq_one_letter_code
_entity_poly.pdbx_strand_id
1 'polypeptide(L)'
;MGGKEIPTQLRGYMASWKQFMPEWEIHEWNEKNFSIASAPVYVREAYEHGKWAFVSDYVRLWALEQYGGVYFDTDVQVLRSFEPLLVDTAFIGLEESLAQLPGTCVIGCEPHCQWVKDMLALYNDIHFVLPDGSLDQTTNVQRMGEMLKTKGFVACRKEQYIAGYGLRVYTHDYFSPITSTRVMRKSKNTYSIHHFAGSWTNKKHHRLRDTWLVRETINALIQIKRKLKGID
;
A
#
# COMPACT_ATOMS: atom_id res chain seq x y z
N MET A 1 8.00 6.12 -11.03
CA MET A 1 9.41 6.38 -10.73
C MET A 1 10.31 5.44 -11.54
N GLY A 2 11.58 5.82 -11.83
CA GLY A 2 12.55 5.02 -12.57
C GLY A 2 12.49 5.16 -14.09
N GLY A 3 11.78 6.15 -14.62
CA GLY A 3 11.78 6.54 -16.04
C GLY A 3 11.32 5.47 -17.05
N LYS A 4 10.80 4.33 -16.60
CA LYS A 4 10.31 3.26 -17.48
C LYS A 4 8.84 3.45 -17.82
N GLU A 5 8.47 3.07 -19.04
CA GLU A 5 7.05 3.04 -19.42
C GLU A 5 6.25 2.06 -18.55
N ILE A 6 5.03 2.48 -18.21
CA ILE A 6 4.09 1.62 -17.47
C ILE A 6 3.67 0.46 -18.39
N PRO A 7 3.82 -0.80 -17.96
CA PRO A 7 3.40 -1.97 -18.73
C PRO A 7 1.93 -1.91 -19.14
N THR A 8 1.58 -2.42 -20.31
CA THR A 8 0.22 -2.40 -20.86
C THR A 8 -0.82 -2.99 -19.90
N GLN A 9 -0.46 -4.08 -19.19
CA GLN A 9 -1.35 -4.69 -18.20
C GLN A 9 -1.71 -3.71 -17.08
N LEU A 10 -0.73 -2.96 -16.56
CA LEU A 10 -0.96 -1.96 -15.50
C LEU A 10 -1.77 -0.78 -16.02
N ARG A 11 -1.53 -0.35 -17.27
CA ARG A 11 -2.38 0.68 -17.92
C ARG A 11 -3.84 0.24 -17.99
N GLY A 12 -4.10 -1.07 -18.21
CA GLY A 12 -5.45 -1.64 -18.17
C GLY A 12 -6.12 -1.50 -16.81
N TYR A 13 -5.38 -1.70 -15.72
CA TYR A 13 -5.91 -1.45 -14.36
C TYR A 13 -6.17 0.03 -14.11
N MET A 14 -5.23 0.90 -14.47
CA MET A 14 -5.37 2.36 -14.35
C MET A 14 -6.55 2.90 -15.16
N ALA A 15 -6.87 2.33 -16.33
CA ALA A 15 -8.04 2.72 -17.11
C ALA A 15 -9.36 2.56 -16.34
N SER A 16 -9.44 1.61 -15.41
CA SER A 16 -10.62 1.45 -14.55
C SER A 16 -10.85 2.64 -13.62
N TRP A 17 -9.79 3.38 -13.24
CA TRP A 17 -9.92 4.56 -12.37
C TRP A 17 -10.79 5.63 -13.06
N LYS A 18 -10.47 5.94 -14.33
CA LYS A 18 -11.25 6.91 -15.11
C LYS A 18 -12.65 6.39 -15.47
N GLN A 19 -12.79 5.07 -15.64
CA GLN A 19 -14.11 4.45 -15.92
C GLN A 19 -15.09 4.61 -14.76
N PHE A 20 -14.65 4.41 -13.51
CA PHE A 20 -15.51 4.42 -12.33
C PHE A 20 -15.54 5.76 -11.58
N MET A 21 -14.60 6.65 -11.91
CA MET A 21 -14.47 7.99 -11.33
C MET A 21 -14.18 9.01 -12.45
N PRO A 22 -15.08 9.18 -13.43
CA PRO A 22 -14.83 10.00 -14.63
C PRO A 22 -14.57 11.47 -14.32
N GLU A 23 -15.15 11.99 -13.23
CA GLU A 23 -15.00 13.39 -12.79
C GLU A 23 -13.70 13.64 -11.99
N TRP A 24 -12.99 12.57 -11.62
CA TRP A 24 -11.76 12.72 -10.84
C TRP A 24 -10.57 13.05 -11.75
N GLU A 25 -9.72 13.94 -11.28
CA GLU A 25 -8.43 14.23 -11.90
C GLU A 25 -7.39 13.18 -11.48
N ILE A 26 -6.67 12.63 -12.47
CA ILE A 26 -5.62 11.63 -12.22
C ILE A 26 -4.26 12.31 -12.36
N HIS A 27 -3.50 12.33 -11.25
CA HIS A 27 -2.13 12.82 -11.21
C HIS A 27 -1.15 11.66 -11.20
N GLU A 28 -0.26 11.60 -12.18
CA GLU A 28 0.83 10.64 -12.25
C GLU A 28 2.11 11.29 -11.69
N TRP A 29 2.57 10.82 -10.53
CA TRP A 29 3.78 11.32 -9.90
C TRP A 29 5.02 10.60 -10.43
N ASN A 30 5.98 11.36 -10.91
CA ASN A 30 7.26 10.89 -11.47
C ASN A 30 8.35 11.95 -11.32
N GLU A 31 9.52 11.70 -11.86
CA GLU A 31 10.70 12.59 -11.76
C GLU A 31 10.53 13.96 -12.44
N LYS A 32 9.47 14.18 -13.22
CA LYS A 32 9.19 15.47 -13.87
C LYS A 32 8.45 16.42 -12.93
N ASN A 33 7.71 15.90 -11.97
CA ASN A 33 6.85 16.67 -11.05
C ASN A 33 7.11 16.42 -9.56
N PHE A 34 8.07 15.54 -9.22
CA PHE A 34 8.58 15.35 -7.87
C PHE A 34 10.10 15.48 -7.87
N SER A 35 10.64 16.41 -7.08
CA SER A 35 12.08 16.65 -6.97
C SER A 35 12.74 15.66 -6.01
N ILE A 36 13.48 14.70 -6.55
CA ILE A 36 14.30 13.78 -5.74
C ILE A 36 15.35 14.52 -4.92
N ALA A 37 15.93 15.60 -5.46
CA ALA A 37 16.98 16.38 -4.77
C ALA A 37 16.49 17.04 -3.47
N SER A 38 15.21 17.38 -3.38
CA SER A 38 14.61 17.98 -2.18
C SER A 38 14.00 16.96 -1.21
N ALA A 39 14.02 15.67 -1.56
CA ALA A 39 13.51 14.60 -0.71
C ALA A 39 14.49 14.28 0.46
N PRO A 40 14.01 13.64 1.54
CA PRO A 40 14.87 13.13 2.62
C PRO A 40 16.01 12.25 2.13
N VAL A 41 17.07 12.13 2.92
CA VAL A 41 18.27 11.33 2.60
C VAL A 41 17.88 9.90 2.20
N TYR A 42 17.01 9.26 2.99
CA TYR A 42 16.49 7.91 2.70
C TYR A 42 15.98 7.76 1.27
N VAL A 43 15.20 8.72 0.81
CA VAL A 43 14.58 8.68 -0.53
C VAL A 43 15.61 8.87 -1.64
N ARG A 44 16.57 9.78 -1.44
CA ARG A 44 17.66 10.01 -2.39
C ARG A 44 18.53 8.76 -2.54
N GLU A 45 18.95 8.17 -1.42
CA GLU A 45 19.73 6.94 -1.38
C GLU A 45 18.98 5.76 -2.02
N ALA A 46 17.67 5.59 -1.73
CA ALA A 46 16.85 4.59 -2.37
C ALA A 46 16.75 4.79 -3.89
N TYR A 47 16.66 6.05 -4.34
CA TYR A 47 16.66 6.41 -5.76
C TYR A 47 17.98 6.04 -6.43
N GLU A 48 19.13 6.42 -5.86
CA GLU A 48 20.47 6.12 -6.34
C GLU A 48 20.71 4.60 -6.49
N HIS A 49 20.13 3.81 -5.59
CA HIS A 49 20.19 2.34 -5.62
C HIS A 49 19.13 1.69 -6.52
N GLY A 50 18.33 2.48 -7.27
CA GLY A 50 17.28 1.96 -8.16
C GLY A 50 16.13 1.25 -7.43
N LYS A 51 15.91 1.56 -6.15
CA LYS A 51 14.88 0.94 -5.32
C LYS A 51 13.57 1.73 -5.37
N TRP A 52 12.98 1.78 -6.55
CA TRP A 52 11.83 2.61 -6.89
C TRP A 52 10.60 2.41 -6.00
N ALA A 53 10.39 1.20 -5.46
CA ALA A 53 9.30 0.93 -4.53
C ALA A 53 9.41 1.78 -3.26
N PHE A 54 10.62 1.87 -2.68
CA PHE A 54 10.86 2.67 -1.46
C PHE A 54 10.80 4.17 -1.74
N VAL A 55 11.19 4.60 -2.93
CA VAL A 55 10.95 5.99 -3.40
C VAL A 55 9.46 6.28 -3.48
N SER A 56 8.68 5.39 -4.11
CA SER A 56 7.23 5.55 -4.25
C SER A 56 6.49 5.50 -2.90
N ASP A 57 7.02 4.76 -1.93
CA ASP A 57 6.48 4.72 -0.56
C ASP A 57 6.48 6.11 0.11
N TYR A 58 7.52 6.91 -0.13
CA TYR A 58 7.56 8.29 0.34
C TYR A 58 6.70 9.22 -0.53
N VAL A 59 6.82 9.12 -1.86
CA VAL A 59 6.16 10.04 -2.80
C VAL A 59 4.63 9.96 -2.67
N ARG A 60 4.05 8.78 -2.43
CA ARG A 60 2.59 8.65 -2.18
C ARG A 60 2.13 9.43 -0.96
N LEU A 61 2.92 9.40 0.11
CA LEU A 61 2.61 10.13 1.35
C LEU A 61 2.79 11.64 1.13
N TRP A 62 3.86 12.06 0.47
CA TRP A 62 4.10 13.47 0.14
C TRP A 62 2.97 14.04 -0.72
N ALA A 63 2.56 13.33 -1.77
CA ALA A 63 1.47 13.76 -2.62
C ALA A 63 0.15 13.90 -1.85
N LEU A 64 -0.17 12.92 -1.01
CA LEU A 64 -1.36 12.95 -0.17
C LEU A 64 -1.32 14.06 0.89
N GLU A 65 -0.14 14.35 1.45
CA GLU A 65 0.00 15.46 2.39
C GLU A 65 -0.27 16.80 1.71
N GLN A 66 0.24 17.01 0.50
CA GLN A 66 0.11 18.27 -0.22
C GLN A 66 -1.29 18.48 -0.81
N TYR A 67 -1.88 17.45 -1.39
CA TYR A 67 -3.07 17.55 -2.25
C TYR A 67 -4.29 16.80 -1.70
N GLY A 68 -4.09 15.88 -0.78
CA GLY A 68 -5.15 14.94 -0.39
C GLY A 68 -5.56 14.01 -1.54
N GLY A 69 -6.80 13.51 -1.48
CA GLY A 69 -7.36 12.64 -2.50
C GLY A 69 -7.14 11.16 -2.22
N VAL A 70 -7.13 10.35 -3.27
CA VAL A 70 -6.97 8.89 -3.16
C VAL A 70 -5.78 8.43 -3.97
N TYR A 71 -4.80 7.84 -3.29
CA TYR A 71 -3.66 7.18 -3.92
C TYR A 71 -4.03 5.75 -4.31
N PHE A 72 -3.57 5.32 -5.48
CA PHE A 72 -3.62 3.94 -5.95
C PHE A 72 -2.23 3.48 -6.40
N ASP A 73 -1.84 2.26 -6.01
CA ASP A 73 -0.75 1.57 -6.71
C ASP A 73 -1.16 1.28 -8.16
N THR A 74 -0.22 1.30 -9.09
CA THR A 74 -0.51 1.12 -10.53
C THR A 74 -1.10 -0.24 -10.88
N ASP A 75 -1.02 -1.21 -9.98
CA ASP A 75 -1.61 -2.54 -10.10
C ASP A 75 -2.93 -2.71 -9.31
N VAL A 76 -3.54 -1.59 -8.93
CA VAL A 76 -4.90 -1.56 -8.37
C VAL A 76 -5.92 -1.37 -9.48
N GLN A 77 -6.84 -2.31 -9.62
CA GLN A 77 -8.01 -2.22 -10.48
C GLN A 77 -9.21 -1.74 -9.66
N VAL A 78 -9.81 -0.62 -10.03
CA VAL A 78 -11.04 -0.09 -9.43
C VAL A 78 -12.26 -0.80 -10.01
N LEU A 79 -13.26 -1.07 -9.18
CA LEU A 79 -14.50 -1.77 -9.56
C LEU A 79 -15.76 -0.89 -9.40
N ARG A 80 -15.69 0.20 -8.62
CA ARG A 80 -16.76 1.16 -8.40
C ARG A 80 -16.21 2.46 -7.80
N SER A 81 -17.02 3.53 -7.79
CA SER A 81 -16.63 4.83 -7.23
C SER A 81 -16.22 4.75 -5.75
N PHE A 82 -15.19 5.51 -5.40
CA PHE A 82 -14.70 5.66 -4.03
C PHE A 82 -15.39 6.79 -3.25
N GLU A 83 -16.26 7.57 -3.89
CA GLU A 83 -16.97 8.68 -3.23
C GLU A 83 -17.65 8.29 -1.91
N PRO A 84 -18.32 7.11 -1.77
CA PRO A 84 -18.93 6.72 -0.51
C PRO A 84 -17.95 6.49 0.65
N LEU A 85 -16.64 6.42 0.36
CA LEU A 85 -15.59 6.23 1.37
C LEU A 85 -14.99 7.56 1.86
N LEU A 86 -15.35 8.70 1.23
CA LEU A 86 -14.82 10.04 1.55
C LEU A 86 -15.57 10.68 2.74
N VAL A 87 -16.02 9.88 3.69
CA VAL A 87 -16.80 10.35 4.85
C VAL A 87 -15.94 10.59 6.09
N ASP A 88 -14.77 10.00 6.15
CA ASP A 88 -13.79 10.17 7.22
C ASP A 88 -12.60 11.02 6.70
N THR A 89 -11.84 11.65 7.60
CA THR A 89 -10.65 12.43 7.24
C THR A 89 -9.62 11.61 6.45
N ALA A 90 -9.54 10.31 6.75
CA ALA A 90 -8.67 9.39 6.03
C ALA A 90 -9.19 7.96 6.06
N PHE A 91 -8.77 7.18 5.07
CA PHE A 91 -9.02 5.74 5.05
C PHE A 91 -7.87 4.96 4.41
N ILE A 92 -7.70 3.73 4.88
CA ILE A 92 -6.82 2.69 4.34
C ILE A 92 -7.52 1.34 4.43
N GLY A 93 -6.94 0.30 3.83
CA GLY A 93 -7.41 -1.08 3.99
C GLY A 93 -6.37 -1.97 4.65
N LEU A 94 -6.81 -3.07 5.20
CA LEU A 94 -5.93 -4.16 5.63
C LEU A 94 -5.47 -4.96 4.41
N GLU A 95 -4.27 -5.50 4.46
CA GLU A 95 -3.85 -6.58 3.57
C GLU A 95 -3.97 -7.91 4.29
N GLU A 96 -4.45 -8.95 3.58
CA GLU A 96 -4.49 -10.29 4.16
C GLU A 96 -3.09 -10.87 4.26
N SER A 97 -2.49 -10.69 5.43
CA SER A 97 -1.17 -11.21 5.80
C SER A 97 -1.22 -11.87 7.17
N LEU A 98 -0.16 -12.59 7.55
CA LEU A 98 -0.02 -13.15 8.90
C LEU A 98 -0.02 -12.07 9.99
N ALA A 99 0.47 -10.89 9.67
CA ALA A 99 0.59 -9.78 10.62
C ALA A 99 -0.65 -8.87 10.65
N GLN A 100 -1.62 -9.05 9.73
CA GLN A 100 -2.81 -8.17 9.58
C GLN A 100 -2.43 -6.68 9.64
N LEU A 101 -1.45 -6.31 8.83
CA LEU A 101 -0.97 -4.93 8.75
C LEU A 101 -1.83 -4.11 7.79
N PRO A 102 -1.93 -2.80 8.02
CA PRO A 102 -2.57 -1.90 7.07
C PRO A 102 -1.81 -1.91 5.73
N GLY A 103 -2.54 -2.00 4.63
CA GLY A 103 -1.99 -1.94 3.28
C GLY A 103 -1.79 -0.50 2.81
N THR A 104 -0.88 -0.32 1.87
CA THR A 104 -0.57 0.98 1.26
C THR A 104 -0.95 1.07 -0.21
N CYS A 105 -1.59 0.04 -0.76
CA CYS A 105 -2.00 0.00 -2.16
C CYS A 105 -3.14 0.99 -2.48
N VAL A 106 -3.97 1.32 -1.49
CA VAL A 106 -5.01 2.34 -1.54
C VAL A 106 -4.97 3.15 -0.25
N ILE A 107 -4.85 4.46 -0.39
CA ILE A 107 -4.85 5.41 0.73
C ILE A 107 -5.70 6.61 0.32
N GLY A 108 -6.73 6.94 1.09
CA GLY A 108 -7.49 8.17 0.92
C GLY A 108 -7.30 9.10 2.11
N CYS A 109 -7.15 10.38 1.88
CA CYS A 109 -7.16 11.38 2.95
C CYS A 109 -7.44 12.79 2.47
N GLU A 110 -7.87 13.64 3.38
CA GLU A 110 -7.86 15.10 3.20
C GLU A 110 -6.42 15.61 3.12
N PRO A 111 -6.15 16.76 2.45
CA PRO A 111 -4.83 17.39 2.46
C PRO A 111 -4.43 17.76 3.89
N HIS A 112 -3.12 17.73 4.14
CA HIS A 112 -2.53 18.06 5.45
C HIS A 112 -2.99 17.16 6.61
N CYS A 113 -3.45 15.94 6.31
CA CYS A 113 -3.91 14.97 7.28
C CYS A 113 -2.78 14.60 8.27
N GLN A 114 -3.07 14.62 9.58
CA GLN A 114 -2.04 14.48 10.62
C GLN A 114 -1.34 13.12 10.58
N TRP A 115 -2.07 12.02 10.31
CA TRP A 115 -1.43 10.71 10.25
C TRP A 115 -0.43 10.59 9.09
N VAL A 116 -0.69 11.27 7.96
CA VAL A 116 0.23 11.30 6.81
C VAL A 116 1.48 12.13 7.16
N LYS A 117 1.32 13.25 7.88
CA LYS A 117 2.46 14.04 8.41
C LYS A 117 3.32 13.20 9.35
N ASP A 118 2.70 12.47 10.27
CA ASP A 118 3.43 11.60 11.20
C ASP A 118 4.17 10.48 10.44
N MET A 119 3.56 9.91 9.39
CA MET A 119 4.22 8.95 8.51
C MET A 119 5.42 9.54 7.76
N LEU A 120 5.29 10.76 7.24
CA LEU A 120 6.40 11.46 6.57
C LEU A 120 7.54 11.78 7.53
N ALA A 121 7.22 12.12 8.77
CA ALA A 121 8.22 12.41 9.80
C ALA A 121 9.14 11.22 10.10
N LEU A 122 8.65 9.98 9.89
CA LEU A 122 9.48 8.76 10.05
C LEU A 122 10.65 8.67 9.06
N TYR A 123 10.65 9.49 8.01
CA TYR A 123 11.71 9.52 7.00
C TYR A 123 12.78 10.59 7.24
N ASN A 124 12.60 11.50 8.25
CA ASN A 124 13.48 12.65 8.42
C ASN A 124 14.90 12.28 8.84
N ASP A 125 15.03 11.29 9.75
CA ASP A 125 16.31 11.00 10.42
C ASP A 125 16.79 9.57 10.14
N ILE A 126 16.34 8.97 9.04
CA ILE A 126 16.75 7.62 8.65
C ILE A 126 17.51 7.61 7.33
N HIS A 127 18.35 6.60 7.15
CA HIS A 127 19.10 6.31 5.94
C HIS A 127 18.61 5.03 5.29
N PHE A 128 18.59 4.99 3.95
CA PHE A 128 18.34 3.77 3.20
C PHE A 128 19.58 2.87 3.15
N VAL A 129 20.79 3.49 3.14
CA VAL A 129 22.05 2.80 3.25
C VAL A 129 22.51 2.83 4.73
N LEU A 130 22.56 1.66 5.36
CA LEU A 130 22.94 1.55 6.76
C LEU A 130 24.47 1.67 6.92
N PRO A 131 24.97 1.94 8.14
CA PRO A 131 26.40 2.12 8.39
C PRO A 131 27.29 0.91 7.99
N ASP A 132 26.72 -0.30 7.96
CA ASP A 132 27.39 -1.52 7.51
C ASP A 132 27.32 -1.74 5.99
N GLY A 133 26.75 -0.79 5.24
CA GLY A 133 26.53 -0.86 3.79
C GLY A 133 25.32 -1.69 3.36
N SER A 134 24.59 -2.30 4.27
CA SER A 134 23.31 -2.96 3.96
C SER A 134 22.21 -1.94 3.69
N LEU A 135 21.09 -2.39 3.10
CA LEU A 135 19.97 -1.52 2.75
C LEU A 135 18.82 -1.72 3.73
N ASP A 136 18.27 -0.60 4.26
CA ASP A 136 17.03 -0.61 5.02
C ASP A 136 15.84 -0.84 4.10
N GLN A 137 15.39 -2.09 4.02
CA GLN A 137 14.23 -2.51 3.23
C GLN A 137 12.95 -2.61 4.08
N THR A 138 12.87 -1.87 5.18
CA THR A 138 11.64 -1.75 5.98
C THR A 138 10.57 -1.07 5.13
N THR A 139 9.48 -1.79 4.86
CA THR A 139 8.40 -1.31 3.99
C THR A 139 7.52 -0.27 4.68
N ASN A 140 6.84 0.55 3.88
CA ASN A 140 5.87 1.52 4.38
C ASN A 140 4.75 0.85 5.22
N VAL A 141 4.31 -0.35 4.81
CA VAL A 141 3.35 -1.19 5.55
C VAL A 141 3.84 -1.49 6.98
N GLN A 142 5.12 -1.85 7.14
CA GLN A 142 5.70 -2.12 8.44
C GLN A 142 5.79 -0.86 9.30
N ARG A 143 6.35 0.24 8.74
CA ARG A 143 6.46 1.54 9.45
C ARG A 143 5.10 2.03 9.91
N MET A 144 4.10 2.00 9.02
CA MET A 144 2.73 2.41 9.32
C MET A 144 2.10 1.52 10.39
N GLY A 145 2.28 0.20 10.27
CA GLY A 145 1.77 -0.75 11.26
C GLY A 145 2.31 -0.48 12.66
N GLU A 146 3.61 -0.24 12.81
CA GLU A 146 4.22 0.08 14.11
C GLU A 146 3.73 1.43 14.64
N MET A 147 3.66 2.46 13.80
CA MET A 147 3.14 3.77 14.22
C MET A 147 1.68 3.67 14.67
N LEU A 148 0.81 3.02 13.90
CA LEU A 148 -0.61 2.93 14.22
C LEU A 148 -0.89 2.08 15.48
N LYS A 149 -0.06 1.09 15.80
CA LYS A 149 -0.15 0.36 17.08
C LYS A 149 -0.05 1.30 18.29
N THR A 150 0.82 2.31 18.23
CA THR A 150 0.95 3.33 19.29
C THR A 150 -0.29 4.21 19.44
N LYS A 151 -1.18 4.19 18.43
CA LYS A 151 -2.44 4.98 18.37
C LYS A 151 -3.68 4.12 18.54
N GLY A 152 -3.52 2.87 19.00
CA GLY A 152 -4.62 1.97 19.30
C GLY A 152 -5.04 1.02 18.17
N PHE A 153 -4.30 0.97 17.07
CA PHE A 153 -4.52 -0.06 16.03
C PHE A 153 -4.22 -1.44 16.59
N VAL A 154 -5.13 -2.37 16.36
CA VAL A 154 -5.01 -3.78 16.73
C VAL A 154 -4.93 -4.64 15.47
N ALA A 155 -3.93 -5.51 15.37
CA ALA A 155 -3.78 -6.45 14.26
C ALA A 155 -4.90 -7.50 14.29
N CYS A 156 -6.02 -7.21 13.63
CA CYS A 156 -7.19 -8.10 13.54
C CYS A 156 -7.88 -7.95 12.18
N ARG A 157 -8.86 -8.81 11.89
CA ARG A 157 -9.63 -8.78 10.64
C ARG A 157 -10.89 -7.90 10.68
N LYS A 158 -10.98 -7.02 11.65
CA LYS A 158 -12.14 -6.13 11.81
C LYS A 158 -11.82 -4.74 11.32
N GLU A 159 -12.85 -4.06 10.85
CA GLU A 159 -12.78 -2.63 10.59
C GLU A 159 -12.49 -1.88 11.91
N GLN A 160 -11.67 -0.84 11.82
CA GLN A 160 -11.26 -0.03 12.96
C GLN A 160 -11.34 1.45 12.63
N TYR A 161 -11.49 2.27 13.64
CA TYR A 161 -11.43 3.72 13.54
C TYR A 161 -10.42 4.26 14.55
N ILE A 162 -9.37 4.91 14.05
CA ILE A 162 -8.32 5.52 14.85
C ILE A 162 -8.70 6.99 15.08
N ALA A 163 -9.44 7.26 16.14
CA ALA A 163 -10.08 8.54 16.40
C ALA A 163 -9.10 9.72 16.40
N GLY A 164 -7.88 9.55 16.96
CA GLY A 164 -6.85 10.60 16.98
C GLY A 164 -6.36 11.06 15.61
N TYR A 165 -6.65 10.28 14.56
CA TYR A 165 -6.30 10.60 13.18
C TYR A 165 -7.51 10.79 12.25
N GLY A 166 -8.72 10.53 12.73
CA GLY A 166 -9.88 10.46 11.85
C GLY A 166 -9.73 9.35 10.77
N LEU A 167 -8.94 8.33 11.06
CA LEU A 167 -8.52 7.30 10.12
C LEU A 167 -9.39 6.04 10.24
N ARG A 168 -10.08 5.69 9.16
CA ARG A 168 -10.78 4.41 9.03
C ARG A 168 -9.88 3.36 8.40
N VAL A 169 -9.79 2.20 9.04
CA VAL A 169 -9.06 1.04 8.55
C VAL A 169 -10.07 -0.04 8.15
N TYR A 170 -10.31 -0.17 6.85
CA TYR A 170 -11.24 -1.15 6.29
C TYR A 170 -10.66 -2.56 6.28
N THR A 171 -11.51 -3.57 6.26
CA THR A 171 -11.09 -4.97 6.09
C THR A 171 -10.50 -5.21 4.69
N HIS A 172 -9.69 -6.26 4.55
CA HIS A 172 -8.94 -6.55 3.33
C HIS A 172 -9.82 -6.70 2.07
N ASP A 173 -11.07 -7.14 2.23
CA ASP A 173 -12.02 -7.35 1.13
C ASP A 173 -12.46 -6.04 0.44
N TYR A 174 -12.22 -4.88 1.07
CA TYR A 174 -12.52 -3.59 0.45
C TYR A 174 -11.59 -3.28 -0.73
N PHE A 175 -10.25 -3.44 -0.55
CA PHE A 175 -9.28 -2.98 -1.54
C PHE A 175 -8.34 -4.06 -2.05
N SER A 176 -8.09 -5.10 -1.25
CA SER A 176 -7.13 -6.15 -1.55
C SER A 176 -7.73 -7.54 -1.33
N PRO A 177 -8.79 -7.92 -2.10
CA PRO A 177 -9.48 -9.19 -1.92
C PRO A 177 -8.68 -10.40 -2.38
N ILE A 178 -7.49 -10.20 -2.98
CA ILE A 178 -6.56 -11.26 -3.31
C ILE A 178 -5.63 -11.49 -2.13
N THR A 179 -5.66 -12.71 -1.59
CA THR A 179 -4.73 -13.12 -0.52
C THR A 179 -3.28 -13.17 -1.00
N SER A 180 -2.34 -13.21 -0.07
CA SER A 180 -0.91 -13.41 -0.37
C SER A 180 -0.63 -14.71 -1.15
N THR A 181 -1.56 -15.66 -1.11
CA THR A 181 -1.54 -16.93 -1.87
C THR A 181 -2.37 -16.88 -3.16
N ARG A 182 -2.72 -15.68 -3.63
CA ARG A 182 -3.46 -15.44 -4.88
C ARG A 182 -4.89 -16.00 -4.92
N VAL A 183 -5.52 -16.26 -3.80
CA VAL A 183 -6.94 -16.61 -3.75
C VAL A 183 -7.78 -15.35 -3.75
N MET A 184 -8.70 -15.22 -4.72
CA MET A 184 -9.64 -14.08 -4.83
C MET A 184 -10.83 -14.29 -3.89
N ARG A 185 -11.14 -13.31 -3.03
CA ARG A 185 -12.26 -13.33 -2.10
C ARG A 185 -13.04 -12.01 -2.13
N LYS A 186 -13.71 -11.76 -3.26
CA LYS A 186 -14.59 -10.59 -3.39
C LYS A 186 -15.80 -10.70 -2.47
N SER A 187 -16.23 -9.57 -1.94
CA SER A 187 -17.46 -9.39 -1.19
C SER A 187 -18.31 -8.26 -1.80
N LYS A 188 -19.48 -8.00 -1.23
CA LYS A 188 -20.27 -6.80 -1.55
C LYS A 188 -19.55 -5.49 -1.22
N ASN A 189 -18.53 -5.55 -0.37
CA ASN A 189 -17.74 -4.39 0.07
C ASN A 189 -16.53 -4.12 -0.82
N THR A 190 -16.24 -4.94 -1.83
CA THR A 190 -15.04 -4.79 -2.65
C THR A 190 -15.15 -3.58 -3.58
N TYR A 191 -14.27 -2.60 -3.39
CA TYR A 191 -14.12 -1.39 -4.20
C TYR A 191 -13.03 -1.52 -5.25
N SER A 192 -11.97 -2.25 -4.93
CA SER A 192 -10.85 -2.47 -5.85
C SER A 192 -10.21 -3.84 -5.66
N ILE A 193 -9.30 -4.17 -6.57
CA ILE A 193 -8.47 -5.37 -6.52
C ILE A 193 -7.02 -4.94 -6.62
N HIS A 194 -6.22 -5.22 -5.60
CA HIS A 194 -4.77 -5.14 -5.67
C HIS A 194 -4.23 -6.43 -6.28
N HIS A 195 -3.61 -6.34 -7.46
CA HIS A 195 -3.18 -7.52 -8.23
C HIS A 195 -1.82 -8.08 -7.81
N PHE A 196 -1.10 -7.41 -6.89
CA PHE A 196 0.22 -7.83 -6.41
C PHE A 196 1.18 -8.15 -7.56
N ALA A 197 1.31 -7.23 -8.54
CA ALA A 197 2.19 -7.39 -9.71
C ALA A 197 3.66 -7.56 -9.30
N GLY A 198 4.04 -7.08 -8.11
CA GLY A 198 5.31 -7.35 -7.48
C GLY A 198 6.51 -6.90 -8.30
N SER A 199 6.44 -5.73 -8.91
CA SER A 199 7.50 -5.17 -9.76
C SER A 199 8.87 -5.04 -9.07
N TRP A 200 8.88 -5.09 -7.74
CA TRP A 200 10.06 -5.00 -6.87
C TRP A 200 10.56 -6.36 -6.35
N THR A 201 9.83 -7.46 -6.60
CA THR A 201 10.20 -8.80 -6.16
C THR A 201 10.88 -9.61 -7.26
N ASN A 202 11.72 -10.58 -6.86
CA ASN A 202 12.43 -11.42 -7.81
C ASN A 202 11.46 -12.38 -8.53
N LYS A 203 11.36 -12.32 -9.86
CA LYS A 203 10.41 -13.10 -10.69
C LYS A 203 10.43 -14.62 -10.44
N LYS A 204 11.55 -15.18 -9.94
CA LYS A 204 11.64 -16.61 -9.59
C LYS A 204 10.71 -17.01 -8.44
N HIS A 205 10.51 -16.14 -7.45
CA HIS A 205 9.61 -16.42 -6.32
C HIS A 205 8.12 -16.36 -6.70
N HIS A 206 7.75 -15.56 -7.71
CA HIS A 206 6.37 -15.51 -8.19
C HIS A 206 5.94 -16.83 -8.84
N ARG A 207 6.80 -17.44 -9.68
CA ARG A 207 6.46 -18.66 -10.43
C ARG A 207 6.18 -19.88 -9.54
N LEU A 208 6.90 -20.02 -8.44
CA LEU A 208 6.69 -21.14 -7.49
C LEU A 208 5.40 -20.95 -6.66
N ARG A 209 5.04 -19.72 -6.31
CA ARG A 209 3.82 -19.41 -5.56
C ARG A 209 2.54 -19.55 -6.41
N ASP A 210 2.66 -19.55 -7.73
CA ASP A 210 1.54 -19.61 -8.66
C ASP A 210 1.07 -21.04 -8.97
N THR A 211 1.80 -22.09 -8.53
CA THR A 211 1.34 -23.48 -8.68
C THR A 211 0.24 -23.78 -7.64
N TRP A 212 -0.87 -24.38 -8.08
CA TRP A 212 -2.04 -24.65 -7.23
C TRP A 212 -1.69 -25.39 -5.93
N LEU A 213 -0.89 -26.45 -6.01
CA LEU A 213 -0.44 -27.22 -4.85
C LEU A 213 0.33 -26.39 -3.80
N VAL A 214 1.25 -25.54 -4.25
CA VAL A 214 2.01 -24.67 -3.37
C VAL A 214 1.08 -23.62 -2.72
N ARG A 215 0.12 -23.09 -3.46
CA ARG A 215 -0.88 -22.13 -2.96
C ARG A 215 -1.72 -22.74 -1.83
N GLU A 216 -2.26 -23.95 -2.02
CA GLU A 216 -3.08 -24.62 -1.01
C GLU A 216 -2.27 -24.99 0.23
N THR A 217 -1.05 -25.50 0.08
CA THR A 217 -0.17 -25.83 1.20
C THR A 217 0.19 -24.58 2.02
N ILE A 218 0.53 -23.48 1.35
CA ILE A 218 0.82 -22.21 2.03
C ILE A 218 -0.44 -21.69 2.74
N ASN A 219 -1.62 -21.75 2.12
CA ASN A 219 -2.88 -21.36 2.75
C ASN A 219 -3.15 -22.15 4.02
N ALA A 220 -3.01 -23.48 3.97
CA ALA A 220 -3.20 -24.34 5.14
C ALA A 220 -2.24 -23.98 6.28
N LEU A 221 -0.96 -23.77 5.97
CA LEU A 221 0.05 -23.35 6.95
C LEU A 221 -0.23 -21.96 7.54
N ILE A 222 -0.72 -21.03 6.72
CA ILE A 222 -1.13 -19.71 7.16
C ILE A 222 -2.31 -19.80 8.12
N GLN A 223 -3.32 -20.61 7.81
CA GLN A 223 -4.49 -20.78 8.70
C GLN A 223 -4.10 -21.44 10.02
N ILE A 224 -3.23 -22.45 10.01
CA ILE A 224 -2.71 -23.08 11.24
C ILE A 224 -1.96 -22.05 12.09
N LYS A 225 -1.06 -21.27 11.50
CA LYS A 225 -0.32 -20.22 12.22
C LYS A 225 -1.23 -19.13 12.78
N ARG A 226 -2.32 -18.78 12.10
CA ARG A 226 -3.31 -17.80 12.58
C ARG A 226 -4.04 -18.33 13.82
N LYS A 227 -4.55 -19.57 13.76
CA LYS A 227 -5.17 -20.23 14.90
C LYS A 227 -4.25 -20.26 16.11
N LEU A 228 -2.95 -20.60 15.91
CA LEU A 228 -1.96 -20.63 16.99
C LEU A 228 -1.65 -19.26 17.58
N LYS A 229 -1.89 -18.17 16.84
CA LYS A 229 -1.67 -16.79 17.30
C LYS A 229 -2.95 -16.09 17.76
N GLY A 230 -4.11 -16.77 17.73
CA GLY A 230 -5.39 -16.18 18.11
C GLY A 230 -5.84 -15.03 17.20
N ILE A 231 -5.41 -15.03 15.93
CA ILE A 231 -5.74 -14.01 14.92
C ILE A 231 -6.82 -14.59 14.01
N ASP A 232 -8.06 -14.62 14.48
CA ASP A 232 -9.25 -15.01 13.69
C ASP A 232 -10.03 -13.78 13.19
#